data_159fc425720a399a670517295b736ba2
#
_entry.id   159fc425720a399a670517295b736ba2
#
_cell.length_a   1.000
_cell.length_b   1.000
_cell.length_c   1.000
_cell.angle_alpha   90.00
_cell.angle_beta   90.00
_cell.angle_gamma   90.00
#
_symmetry.space_group_name_H-M   'P 1'
#
loop_
_entity.id
_entity.type
_entity.pdbx_description
1 polymer ?
#
loop_
_entity_poly.entity_id
_entity_poly.type
_entity_poly.pdbx_seq_one_letter_code
_entity_poly.pdbx_strand_id
1 'polypeptide(L)'
;MTVKQPNRGKVLQVLLRGRSGATIDLTDFAGYIKIYESIFEKTMSGKIGLVEGLNIKGHFSINGDELVTIKFKTEGFEDESAYDVTLQSYKLDGPTYLSDTNQIYAIYLDSPIVYRNKNIRVALPFNDRGDVIVKKVFDRYLNTGNTKSRLFFGPAVFNNIKFVTPLWRPLKTIDYVMKRCLNAPPNSDPTYLFFQTVDGYFFTNMAQLADEPPFVTYTYHPESTSTTNKTAVNS
;
A
#
# COMPACT_ATOMS: atom_id res chain seq x y z
N MET A 1 -6.75 -4.97 35.98
CA MET A 1 -7.27 -4.89 34.59
C MET A 1 -6.34 -4.01 33.80
N THR A 2 -5.52 -4.60 32.92
CA THR A 2 -4.64 -3.84 32.04
C THR A 2 -5.51 -3.26 30.92
N VAL A 3 -5.67 -1.95 30.88
CA VAL A 3 -6.37 -1.28 29.79
C VAL A 3 -5.56 -1.52 28.51
N LYS A 4 -6.03 -2.42 27.65
CA LYS A 4 -5.48 -2.57 26.30
C LYS A 4 -5.72 -1.25 25.58
N GLN A 5 -4.65 -0.53 25.25
CA GLN A 5 -4.77 0.66 24.38
C GLN A 5 -5.04 0.14 22.96
N PRO A 6 -6.24 0.37 22.40
CA PRO A 6 -6.50 0.06 21.00
C PRO A 6 -5.63 0.95 20.13
N ASN A 7 -5.13 0.43 19.00
CA ASN A 7 -4.32 1.10 17.98
C ASN A 7 -2.78 1.04 18.14
N ARG A 8 -2.24 0.06 18.83
CA ARG A 8 -0.80 -0.18 18.78
C ARG A 8 -0.48 -1.18 17.67
N GLY A 9 0.11 -0.71 16.56
CA GLY A 9 0.65 -1.59 15.55
C GLY A 9 1.87 -2.34 16.10
N LYS A 10 1.90 -3.66 15.96
CA LYS A 10 3.05 -4.50 16.31
C LYS A 10 3.69 -5.03 15.04
N VAL A 11 4.94 -4.69 14.82
CA VAL A 11 5.76 -5.29 13.78
C VAL A 11 6.15 -6.69 14.24
N LEU A 12 5.90 -7.68 13.39
CA LEU A 12 6.22 -9.09 13.67
C LEU A 12 7.53 -9.47 12.99
N GLN A 13 7.76 -9.00 11.77
CA GLN A 13 8.95 -9.31 11.00
C GLN A 13 9.21 -8.27 9.93
N VAL A 14 10.48 -7.98 9.67
CA VAL A 14 10.97 -7.19 8.52
C VAL A 14 12.06 -8.00 7.83
N LEU A 15 11.74 -8.59 6.69
CA LEU A 15 12.65 -9.45 5.94
C LEU A 15 13.13 -8.76 4.66
N LEU A 16 14.43 -8.50 4.54
CA LEU A 16 15.06 -8.02 3.32
C LEU A 16 15.58 -9.22 2.52
N ARG A 17 15.14 -9.33 1.27
CA ARG A 17 15.56 -10.38 0.34
C ARG A 17 16.26 -9.78 -0.86
N GLY A 18 17.50 -10.11 -1.04
CA GLY A 18 18.31 -9.73 -2.20
C GLY A 18 17.98 -10.53 -3.46
N ARG A 19 18.47 -10.08 -4.59
CA ARG A 19 18.29 -10.72 -5.89
C ARG A 19 18.88 -12.13 -5.96
N SER A 20 19.96 -12.39 -5.25
CA SER A 20 20.58 -13.74 -5.13
C SER A 20 19.73 -14.74 -4.34
N GLY A 21 18.66 -14.28 -3.70
CA GLY A 21 17.86 -15.06 -2.78
C GLY A 21 18.34 -15.01 -1.33
N ALA A 22 19.49 -14.41 -1.06
CA ALA A 22 19.94 -14.17 0.31
C ALA A 22 18.91 -13.29 1.07
N THR A 23 18.71 -13.61 2.33
CA THR A 23 17.75 -12.91 3.19
C THR A 23 18.40 -12.44 4.47
N ILE A 24 18.01 -11.25 4.93
CA ILE A 24 18.38 -10.69 6.22
C ILE A 24 17.11 -10.30 6.98
N ASP A 25 17.03 -10.65 8.24
CA ASP A 25 16.00 -10.17 9.15
C ASP A 25 16.43 -8.81 9.72
N LEU A 26 15.63 -7.79 9.46
CA LEU A 26 15.85 -6.40 9.90
C LEU A 26 14.93 -6.01 11.05
N THR A 27 14.20 -6.94 11.65
CA THR A 27 13.16 -6.65 12.65
C THR A 27 13.72 -5.86 13.83
N ASP A 28 14.85 -6.30 14.38
CA ASP A 28 15.48 -5.67 15.54
C ASP A 28 16.19 -4.35 15.23
N PHE A 29 16.47 -4.10 13.96
CA PHE A 29 17.14 -2.88 13.49
C PHE A 29 16.18 -1.79 13.02
N ALA A 30 14.89 -2.12 12.85
CA ALA A 30 13.88 -1.20 12.37
C ALA A 30 13.48 -0.20 13.47
N GLY A 31 14.01 0.99 13.42
CA GLY A 31 13.66 2.08 14.35
C GLY A 31 12.28 2.67 14.06
N TYR A 32 11.88 2.72 12.80
CA TYR A 32 10.52 3.08 12.38
C TYR A 32 10.17 2.50 11.02
N ILE A 33 8.87 2.27 10.81
CA ILE A 33 8.29 1.85 9.53
C ILE A 33 7.14 2.77 9.19
N LYS A 34 7.11 3.25 7.95
CA LYS A 34 6.00 4.03 7.39
C LYS A 34 5.54 3.37 6.11
N ILE A 35 4.26 3.09 6.01
CA ILE A 35 3.59 2.58 4.81
C ILE A 35 2.54 3.60 4.42
N TYR A 36 2.48 3.94 3.14
CA TYR A 36 1.57 4.93 2.58
C TYR A 36 0.65 4.26 1.59
N GLU A 37 -0.64 4.34 1.88
CA GLU A 37 -1.74 3.91 1.02
C GLU A 37 -2.63 5.08 0.67
N SER A 38 -3.13 5.11 -0.55
CA SER A 38 -4.12 6.10 -0.98
C SER A 38 -4.97 5.53 -2.11
N ILE A 39 -6.27 5.76 -2.06
CA ILE A 39 -7.18 5.40 -3.17
C ILE A 39 -6.92 6.21 -4.44
N PHE A 40 -6.21 7.33 -4.33
CA PHE A 40 -5.85 8.21 -5.46
C PHE A 40 -4.47 7.89 -6.05
N GLU A 41 -3.66 7.08 -5.35
CA GLU A 41 -2.36 6.64 -5.83
C GLU A 41 -2.43 5.19 -6.32
N LYS A 42 -1.78 4.91 -7.45
CA LYS A 42 -1.86 3.59 -8.09
C LYS A 42 -1.09 2.51 -7.35
N THR A 43 -0.15 2.91 -6.51
CA THR A 43 0.78 2.00 -5.84
C THR A 43 1.06 2.46 -4.43
N MET A 44 1.27 1.51 -3.55
CA MET A 44 1.77 1.77 -2.20
C MET A 44 3.25 2.15 -2.24
N SER A 45 3.65 2.94 -1.28
CA SER A 45 5.06 3.23 -1.00
C SER A 45 5.35 3.09 0.50
N GLY A 46 6.64 3.05 0.85
CA GLY A 46 7.04 2.95 2.25
C GLY A 46 8.43 3.48 2.52
N LYS A 47 8.74 3.57 3.80
CA LYS A 47 10.06 3.95 4.29
C LYS A 47 10.36 3.19 5.59
N ILE A 48 11.55 2.62 5.66
CA ILE A 48 12.07 1.98 6.88
C ILE A 48 13.31 2.73 7.30
N GLY A 49 13.32 3.21 8.54
CA GLY A 49 14.54 3.74 9.16
C GLY A 49 15.22 2.65 9.95
N LEU A 50 16.50 2.44 9.69
CA LEU A 50 17.32 1.42 10.32
C LEU A 50 18.35 2.08 11.24
N VAL A 51 18.55 1.45 12.40
CA VAL A 51 19.62 1.79 13.35
C VAL A 51 20.45 0.52 13.54
N GLU A 52 21.68 0.51 13.09
CA GLU A 52 22.49 -0.72 13.14
C GLU A 52 23.98 -0.45 13.38
N GLY A 53 24.65 -1.41 14.00
CA GLY A 53 26.09 -1.42 14.25
C GLY A 53 26.83 -2.58 13.57
N LEU A 54 26.15 -3.38 12.75
CA LEU A 54 26.70 -4.58 12.13
C LEU A 54 27.24 -4.36 10.70
N ASN A 55 27.20 -3.10 10.21
CA ASN A 55 27.55 -2.78 8.84
C ASN A 55 26.81 -3.66 7.81
N ILE A 56 25.51 -3.81 8.01
CA ILE A 56 24.64 -4.62 7.11
C ILE A 56 24.81 -4.18 5.66
N LYS A 57 24.89 -2.87 5.41
CA LYS A 57 25.11 -2.31 4.07
C LYS A 57 26.43 -2.78 3.43
N GLY A 58 27.47 -2.98 4.22
CA GLY A 58 28.76 -3.48 3.71
C GLY A 58 28.73 -4.99 3.39
N HIS A 59 27.98 -5.75 4.15
CA HIS A 59 27.88 -7.21 3.97
C HIS A 59 26.77 -7.61 3.01
N PHE A 60 25.70 -6.82 2.94
CA PHE A 60 24.57 -7.05 2.05
C PHE A 60 24.44 -5.86 1.09
N SER A 61 24.77 -6.08 -0.16
CA SER A 61 24.68 -5.04 -1.19
C SER A 61 23.22 -4.67 -1.44
N ILE A 62 22.80 -3.48 -0.99
CA ILE A 62 21.50 -2.91 -1.27
C ILE A 62 21.60 -2.06 -2.52
N ASN A 63 21.12 -2.57 -3.64
CA ASN A 63 21.27 -1.97 -4.98
C ASN A 63 19.97 -1.36 -5.54
N GLY A 64 18.83 -1.53 -4.85
CA GLY A 64 17.53 -1.03 -5.28
C GLY A 64 16.67 -2.04 -6.01
N ASP A 65 16.98 -3.33 -5.92
CA ASP A 65 16.20 -4.43 -6.47
C ASP A 65 15.77 -5.46 -5.40
N GLU A 66 16.07 -5.19 -4.14
CA GLU A 66 15.69 -6.03 -3.02
C GLU A 66 14.19 -5.93 -2.73
N LEU A 67 13.63 -7.04 -2.30
CA LEU A 67 12.27 -7.12 -1.79
C LEU A 67 12.29 -7.06 -0.25
N VAL A 68 11.46 -6.20 0.30
CA VAL A 68 11.24 -6.09 1.74
C VAL A 68 9.85 -6.55 2.06
N THR A 69 9.77 -7.64 2.83
CA THR A 69 8.49 -8.14 3.36
C THR A 69 8.33 -7.68 4.80
N ILE A 70 7.25 -6.98 5.07
CA ILE A 70 6.91 -6.43 6.38
C ILE A 70 5.67 -7.17 6.87
N LYS A 71 5.79 -7.85 8.01
CA LYS A 71 4.67 -8.48 8.71
C LYS A 71 4.31 -7.65 9.92
N PHE A 72 3.06 -7.28 10.03
CA PHE A 72 2.58 -6.49 11.16
C PHE A 72 1.14 -6.88 11.51
N LYS A 73 0.73 -6.58 12.72
CA LYS A 73 -0.65 -6.72 13.18
C LYS A 73 -1.07 -5.51 14.00
N THR A 74 -2.36 -5.26 14.06
CA THR A 74 -2.94 -4.25 14.94
C THR A 74 -3.47 -4.93 16.19
N GLU A 75 -2.99 -4.55 17.37
CA GLU A 75 -3.47 -5.09 18.63
C GLU A 75 -4.84 -4.49 18.96
N GLY A 76 -5.76 -5.31 19.44
CA GLY A 76 -7.05 -4.86 19.98
C GLY A 76 -8.27 -5.09 19.07
N PHE A 77 -8.09 -5.57 17.85
CA PHE A 77 -9.19 -6.09 17.04
C PHE A 77 -9.35 -7.60 17.23
N GLU A 78 -10.60 -8.10 17.21
CA GLU A 78 -10.92 -9.53 17.42
C GLU A 78 -10.31 -10.42 16.33
N ASP A 79 -10.19 -9.91 15.10
CA ASP A 79 -9.43 -10.53 14.01
C ASP A 79 -7.96 -10.10 14.06
N GLU A 80 -7.16 -10.83 14.82
CA GLU A 80 -5.69 -10.66 14.88
C GLU A 80 -4.97 -11.19 13.62
N SER A 81 -5.54 -10.98 12.44
CA SER A 81 -4.85 -11.36 11.20
C SER A 81 -3.60 -10.50 11.00
N ALA A 82 -2.49 -11.16 10.77
CA ALA A 82 -1.27 -10.45 10.41
C ALA A 82 -1.33 -10.04 8.94
N TYR A 83 -0.94 -8.80 8.66
CA TYR A 83 -0.80 -8.29 7.30
C TYR A 83 0.62 -8.53 6.80
N ASP A 84 0.74 -8.99 5.56
CA ASP A 84 1.99 -9.19 4.85
C ASP A 84 2.09 -8.22 3.67
N VAL A 85 3.04 -7.29 3.75
CA VAL A 85 3.30 -6.35 2.65
C VAL A 85 4.69 -6.58 2.10
N THR A 86 4.78 -6.81 0.78
CA THR A 86 6.07 -6.90 0.08
C THR A 86 6.25 -5.71 -0.84
N LEU A 87 7.26 -4.91 -0.56
CA LEU A 87 7.66 -3.75 -1.34
C LEU A 87 9.09 -3.93 -1.87
N GLN A 88 9.46 -3.18 -2.89
CA GLN A 88 10.80 -3.18 -3.47
C GLN A 88 11.56 -1.94 -3.07
N SER A 89 12.83 -2.11 -2.67
CA SER A 89 13.71 -0.97 -2.41
C SER A 89 14.00 -0.22 -3.71
N TYR A 90 14.13 1.11 -3.65
CA TYR A 90 14.52 1.91 -4.80
C TYR A 90 15.51 3.01 -4.47
N LYS A 91 15.65 3.34 -3.20
CA LYS A 91 16.58 4.36 -2.74
C LYS A 91 17.05 4.04 -1.31
N LEU A 92 18.32 4.25 -1.09
CA LEU A 92 18.94 4.24 0.22
C LEU A 92 19.40 5.67 0.54
N ASP A 93 18.98 6.24 1.68
CA ASP A 93 19.59 7.46 2.18
C ASP A 93 20.98 7.16 2.73
N GLY A 94 21.88 8.12 2.59
CA GLY A 94 23.24 7.99 3.12
C GLY A 94 23.24 7.79 4.64
N PRO A 95 24.15 6.97 5.19
CA PRO A 95 24.24 6.75 6.61
C PRO A 95 24.67 8.02 7.33
N THR A 96 24.03 8.29 8.47
CA THR A 96 24.50 9.25 9.48
C THR A 96 25.06 8.44 10.64
N TYR A 97 26.30 8.68 10.99
CA TYR A 97 26.95 8.01 12.11
C TYR A 97 26.52 8.65 13.42
N LEU A 98 25.99 7.85 14.33
CA LEU A 98 25.66 8.26 15.71
C LEU A 98 26.84 8.10 16.66
N SER A 99 27.68 7.10 16.37
CA SER A 99 28.91 6.79 17.10
C SER A 99 29.85 6.07 16.14
N ASP A 100 31.03 5.69 16.62
CA ASP A 100 32.04 4.94 15.83
C ASP A 100 31.48 3.59 15.32
N THR A 101 30.48 3.05 15.98
CA THR A 101 29.89 1.73 15.65
C THR A 101 28.46 1.80 15.12
N ASN A 102 27.70 2.82 15.47
CA ASN A 102 26.27 2.89 15.13
C ASN A 102 25.98 3.89 14.01
N GLN A 103 25.22 3.45 13.03
CA GLN A 103 24.77 4.27 11.92
C GLN A 103 23.23 4.23 11.77
N ILE A 104 22.67 5.35 11.31
CA ILE A 104 21.25 5.45 10.95
C ILE A 104 21.16 5.72 9.45
N TYR A 105 20.29 5.01 8.79
CA TYR A 105 19.91 5.25 7.39
C TYR A 105 18.50 4.82 7.12
N ALA A 106 17.95 5.17 5.96
CA ALA A 106 16.61 4.79 5.58
C ALA A 106 16.56 4.13 4.21
N ILE A 107 15.76 3.09 4.09
CA ILE A 107 15.41 2.43 2.84
C ILE A 107 14.04 2.93 2.40
N TYR A 108 13.97 3.48 1.19
CA TYR A 108 12.72 3.85 0.54
C TYR A 108 12.20 2.70 -0.30
N LEU A 109 10.93 2.44 -0.18
CA LEU A 109 10.24 1.31 -0.74
C LEU A 109 9.12 1.75 -1.66
N ASP A 110 8.91 1.00 -2.73
CA ASP A 110 7.81 1.20 -3.66
C ASP A 110 7.20 -0.15 -4.05
N SER A 111 6.02 -0.15 -4.58
CA SER A 111 5.41 -1.38 -5.07
C SER A 111 6.23 -2.01 -6.18
N PRO A 112 6.40 -3.35 -6.23
CA PRO A 112 7.17 -4.02 -7.27
C PRO A 112 6.68 -3.73 -8.70
N ILE A 113 5.41 -3.40 -8.89
CA ILE A 113 4.87 -3.06 -10.20
C ILE A 113 5.42 -1.73 -10.76
N VAL A 114 5.88 -0.82 -9.90
CA VAL A 114 6.47 0.46 -10.33
C VAL A 114 7.73 0.22 -11.15
N TYR A 115 8.56 -0.70 -10.70
CA TYR A 115 9.77 -1.10 -11.43
C TYR A 115 9.44 -1.71 -12.79
N ARG A 116 8.47 -2.65 -12.82
CA ARG A 116 8.01 -3.27 -14.08
C ARG A 116 7.41 -2.24 -15.03
N ASN A 117 6.58 -1.34 -14.49
CA ASN A 117 5.98 -0.27 -15.27
C ASN A 117 7.01 0.66 -15.93
N LYS A 118 8.16 0.91 -15.28
CA LYS A 118 9.25 1.73 -15.85
C LYS A 118 9.90 1.06 -17.07
N ASN A 119 10.04 -0.27 -17.03
CA ASN A 119 10.83 -1.05 -18.00
C ASN A 119 10.01 -1.62 -19.16
N ILE A 120 8.68 -1.66 -19.04
CA ILE A 120 7.80 -2.31 -20.05
C ILE A 120 7.05 -1.26 -20.85
N ARG A 121 6.80 -1.58 -22.12
CA ARG A 121 5.97 -0.81 -23.05
C ARG A 121 4.90 -1.69 -23.64
N VAL A 122 3.69 -1.15 -23.72
CA VAL A 122 2.51 -1.82 -24.28
C VAL A 122 2.24 -1.26 -25.67
N ALA A 123 2.21 -2.14 -26.67
CA ALA A 123 1.85 -1.83 -28.04
C ALA A 123 0.82 -2.85 -28.51
N LEU A 124 -0.43 -2.68 -28.12
CA LEU A 124 -1.53 -3.60 -28.42
C LEU A 124 -2.80 -2.84 -28.81
N PRO A 125 -3.59 -3.41 -29.73
CA PRO A 125 -4.95 -3.00 -29.95
C PRO A 125 -5.84 -3.57 -28.84
N PHE A 126 -6.78 -2.77 -28.39
CA PHE A 126 -7.83 -3.15 -27.44
C PHE A 126 -9.21 -2.84 -28.04
N ASN A 127 -10.17 -3.72 -27.79
CA ASN A 127 -11.56 -3.55 -28.13
C ASN A 127 -12.40 -4.43 -27.20
N ASP A 128 -12.45 -4.03 -25.95
CA ASP A 128 -13.10 -4.76 -24.86
C ASP A 128 -13.65 -3.79 -23.81
N ARG A 129 -14.38 -4.34 -22.83
CA ARG A 129 -14.76 -3.59 -21.63
C ARG A 129 -13.51 -3.17 -20.84
N GLY A 130 -13.62 -2.06 -20.14
CA GLY A 130 -12.49 -1.49 -19.41
C GLY A 130 -11.91 -2.42 -18.34
N ASP A 131 -12.74 -3.13 -17.59
CA ASP A 131 -12.33 -4.12 -16.58
C ASP A 131 -11.49 -5.26 -17.19
N VAL A 132 -11.91 -5.77 -18.36
CA VAL A 132 -11.19 -6.81 -19.10
C VAL A 132 -9.82 -6.31 -19.58
N ILE A 133 -9.78 -5.07 -20.10
CA ILE A 133 -8.51 -4.46 -20.54
C ILE A 133 -7.55 -4.27 -19.37
N VAL A 134 -8.04 -3.73 -18.24
CA VAL A 134 -7.23 -3.53 -17.04
C VAL A 134 -6.68 -4.86 -16.55
N LYS A 135 -7.52 -5.90 -16.45
CA LYS A 135 -7.09 -7.25 -16.08
C LYS A 135 -5.99 -7.77 -17.01
N LYS A 136 -6.18 -7.66 -18.31
CA LYS A 136 -5.22 -8.13 -19.33
C LYS A 136 -3.88 -7.40 -19.24
N VAL A 137 -3.89 -6.08 -19.01
CA VAL A 137 -2.68 -5.28 -18.85
C VAL A 137 -1.99 -5.62 -17.53
N PHE A 138 -2.75 -5.73 -16.44
CA PHE A 138 -2.22 -6.06 -15.13
C PHE A 138 -1.56 -7.43 -15.11
N ASP A 139 -2.28 -8.48 -15.48
CA ASP A 139 -1.80 -9.86 -15.43
C ASP A 139 -0.59 -10.09 -16.36
N ARG A 140 -0.61 -9.49 -17.55
CA ARG A 140 0.43 -9.71 -18.55
C ARG A 140 1.72 -8.95 -18.28
N TYR A 141 1.63 -7.73 -17.74
CA TYR A 141 2.76 -6.82 -17.69
C TYR A 141 3.17 -6.40 -16.28
N LEU A 142 2.26 -6.39 -15.33
CA LEU A 142 2.53 -5.89 -13.99
C LEU A 142 2.57 -7.01 -12.95
N ASN A 143 1.69 -7.98 -13.04
CA ASN A 143 1.55 -9.07 -12.06
C ASN A 143 2.36 -10.31 -12.44
N THR A 144 3.64 -10.15 -12.70
CA THR A 144 4.54 -11.21 -13.16
C THR A 144 5.62 -11.52 -12.11
N GLY A 145 6.24 -12.71 -12.19
CA GLY A 145 7.32 -13.11 -11.31
C GLY A 145 6.85 -13.59 -9.92
N ASN A 146 7.72 -13.44 -8.92
CA ASN A 146 7.53 -14.01 -7.58
C ASN A 146 6.66 -13.14 -6.64
N THR A 147 6.28 -11.94 -7.07
CA THR A 147 5.47 -11.00 -6.27
C THR A 147 4.09 -10.82 -6.91
N LYS A 148 3.35 -11.93 -7.02
CA LYS A 148 1.97 -11.87 -7.54
C LYS A 148 1.03 -11.32 -6.47
N SER A 149 0.20 -10.36 -6.87
CA SER A 149 -0.82 -9.76 -6.03
C SER A 149 -2.21 -10.02 -6.62
N ARG A 150 -3.22 -10.01 -5.79
CA ARG A 150 -4.61 -10.11 -6.24
C ARG A 150 -5.04 -8.79 -6.88
N LEU A 151 -5.94 -8.89 -7.86
CA LEU A 151 -6.64 -7.75 -8.43
C LEU A 151 -8.14 -7.96 -8.21
N PHE A 152 -8.72 -7.08 -7.42
CA PHE A 152 -10.14 -7.05 -7.10
C PHE A 152 -10.86 -6.10 -8.03
N PHE A 153 -12.04 -6.51 -8.49
CA PHE A 153 -12.88 -5.71 -9.36
C PHE A 153 -14.14 -5.29 -8.63
N GLY A 154 -14.49 -4.02 -8.77
CA GLY A 154 -15.78 -3.48 -8.42
C GLY A 154 -16.86 -3.77 -9.48
N PRO A 155 -17.83 -2.86 -9.68
CA PRO A 155 -18.89 -3.03 -10.65
C PRO A 155 -18.33 -3.25 -12.04
N ALA A 156 -19.02 -4.09 -12.82
CA ALA A 156 -18.65 -4.35 -14.21
C ALA A 156 -18.73 -3.07 -15.04
N VAL A 157 -17.70 -2.82 -15.84
CA VAL A 157 -17.71 -1.73 -16.81
C VAL A 157 -18.73 -2.02 -17.91
N PHE A 158 -19.61 -1.08 -18.18
CA PHE A 158 -20.68 -1.26 -19.16
C PHE A 158 -20.21 -1.04 -20.60
N ASN A 159 -19.36 -0.07 -20.83
CA ASN A 159 -18.96 0.35 -22.15
C ASN A 159 -17.70 -0.37 -22.66
N ASN A 160 -17.67 -0.59 -23.98
CA ASN A 160 -16.46 -1.04 -24.66
C ASN A 160 -15.56 0.12 -25.03
N ILE A 161 -14.24 -0.08 -24.90
CA ILE A 161 -13.22 0.91 -25.22
C ILE A 161 -12.36 0.36 -26.35
N LYS A 162 -12.33 1.08 -27.47
CA LYS A 162 -11.54 0.72 -28.66
C LYS A 162 -10.40 1.71 -28.85
N PHE A 163 -9.15 1.21 -28.78
CA PHE A 163 -7.95 2.01 -29.00
C PHE A 163 -6.71 1.15 -29.26
N VAL A 164 -5.63 1.78 -29.68
CA VAL A 164 -4.30 1.18 -29.83
C VAL A 164 -3.34 1.93 -28.91
N THR A 165 -2.55 1.19 -28.12
CA THR A 165 -1.53 1.80 -27.26
C THR A 165 -0.26 2.10 -28.06
N PRO A 166 0.19 3.38 -28.14
CA PRO A 166 1.43 3.72 -28.82
C PRO A 166 2.63 3.63 -27.88
N LEU A 167 3.07 2.41 -27.54
CA LEU A 167 4.21 2.13 -26.65
C LEU A 167 4.08 2.79 -25.25
N TRP A 168 2.87 2.83 -24.70
CA TRP A 168 2.66 3.37 -23.37
C TRP A 168 3.17 2.44 -22.28
N ARG A 169 3.50 3.02 -21.13
CA ARG A 169 3.73 2.25 -19.91
C ARG A 169 2.43 1.57 -19.46
N PRO A 170 2.47 0.38 -18.84
CA PRO A 170 1.27 -0.34 -18.41
C PRO A 170 0.31 0.49 -17.53
N LEU A 171 0.83 1.17 -16.50
CA LEU A 171 0.00 2.02 -15.63
C LEU A 171 -0.61 3.23 -16.37
N LYS A 172 0.06 3.76 -17.41
CA LYS A 172 -0.52 4.79 -18.28
C LYS A 172 -1.66 4.23 -19.12
N THR A 173 -1.56 2.98 -19.56
CA THR A 173 -2.65 2.31 -20.28
C THR A 173 -3.86 2.12 -19.37
N ILE A 174 -3.65 1.67 -18.12
CA ILE A 174 -4.71 1.56 -17.12
C ILE A 174 -5.36 2.94 -16.85
N ASP A 175 -4.57 3.99 -16.70
CA ASP A 175 -5.06 5.36 -16.48
C ASP A 175 -5.92 5.88 -17.64
N TYR A 176 -5.53 5.56 -18.88
CA TYR A 176 -6.32 5.89 -20.08
C TYR A 176 -7.67 5.19 -20.07
N VAL A 177 -7.69 3.91 -19.69
CA VAL A 177 -8.90 3.09 -19.62
C VAL A 177 -9.81 3.58 -18.50
N MET A 178 -9.27 3.80 -17.29
CA MET A 178 -10.00 4.32 -16.14
C MET A 178 -10.87 5.53 -16.47
N LYS A 179 -10.27 6.52 -17.16
CA LYS A 179 -10.93 7.78 -17.54
C LYS A 179 -12.04 7.63 -18.57
N ARG A 180 -12.29 6.42 -19.07
CA ARG A 180 -13.28 6.10 -20.11
C ARG A 180 -14.26 5.02 -19.70
N CYS A 181 -14.09 4.48 -18.50
CA CYS A 181 -15.00 3.48 -17.94
C CYS A 181 -16.29 4.14 -17.45
N LEU A 182 -17.39 3.47 -17.68
CA LEU A 182 -18.71 3.80 -17.13
C LEU A 182 -19.31 2.53 -16.55
N ASN A 183 -19.95 2.61 -15.41
CA ASN A 183 -20.77 1.51 -14.91
C ASN A 183 -22.18 1.51 -15.56
N ALA A 184 -22.95 0.47 -15.30
CA ALA A 184 -24.28 0.32 -15.88
C ALA A 184 -25.27 1.36 -15.32
N PRO A 185 -26.24 1.84 -16.13
CA PRO A 185 -27.37 2.64 -15.65
C PRO A 185 -28.14 1.94 -14.52
N PRO A 186 -28.84 2.66 -13.63
CA PRO A 186 -29.12 4.10 -13.70
C PRO A 186 -27.99 5.00 -13.18
N ASN A 187 -27.07 4.48 -12.37
CA ASN A 187 -26.02 5.28 -11.73
C ASN A 187 -24.71 5.19 -12.52
N SER A 188 -24.71 5.73 -13.75
CA SER A 188 -23.49 5.76 -14.58
C SER A 188 -22.42 6.66 -13.96
N ASP A 189 -21.56 6.07 -13.13
CA ASP A 189 -20.44 6.74 -12.48
C ASP A 189 -19.17 6.56 -13.34
N PRO A 190 -18.52 7.65 -13.81
CA PRO A 190 -17.28 7.60 -14.56
C PRO A 190 -16.03 7.60 -13.67
N THR A 191 -16.17 7.69 -12.35
CA THR A 191 -15.05 7.85 -11.42
C THR A 191 -14.39 6.54 -11.04
N TYR A 192 -13.86 5.81 -12.03
CA TYR A 192 -13.10 4.59 -11.76
C TYR A 192 -11.72 4.93 -11.19
N LEU A 193 -11.29 4.10 -10.23
CA LEU A 193 -10.02 4.17 -9.54
C LEU A 193 -9.23 2.87 -9.71
N PHE A 194 -7.92 2.99 -9.74
CA PHE A 194 -7.00 1.87 -9.65
C PHE A 194 -5.98 2.19 -8.57
N PHE A 195 -5.99 1.43 -7.49
CA PHE A 195 -5.11 1.65 -6.34
C PHE A 195 -4.68 0.35 -5.70
N GLN A 196 -3.69 0.42 -4.83
CA GLN A 196 -3.14 -0.70 -4.07
C GLN A 196 -3.34 -0.47 -2.58
N THR A 197 -3.73 -1.55 -1.88
CA THR A 197 -3.72 -1.67 -0.42
C THR A 197 -2.87 -2.87 0.00
N VAL A 198 -2.80 -3.15 1.30
CA VAL A 198 -2.17 -4.37 1.84
C VAL A 198 -2.80 -5.66 1.28
N ASP A 199 -4.10 -5.66 0.97
CA ASP A 199 -4.82 -6.84 0.47
C ASP A 199 -4.57 -7.12 -1.02
N GLY A 200 -4.15 -6.11 -1.77
CA GLY A 200 -3.89 -6.21 -3.20
C GLY A 200 -4.23 -4.96 -3.99
N TYR A 201 -4.54 -5.15 -5.26
CA TYR A 201 -4.93 -4.08 -6.18
C TYR A 201 -6.44 -4.05 -6.36
N PHE A 202 -6.98 -2.86 -6.51
CA PHE A 202 -8.41 -2.63 -6.69
C PHE A 202 -8.66 -1.84 -7.97
N PHE A 203 -9.66 -2.27 -8.72
CA PHE A 203 -10.21 -1.52 -9.83
C PHE A 203 -11.72 -1.39 -9.59
N THR A 204 -12.14 -0.25 -9.09
CA THR A 204 -13.52 0.02 -8.66
C THR A 204 -13.89 1.47 -8.94
N ASN A 205 -15.14 1.84 -8.70
CA ASN A 205 -15.57 3.22 -8.81
C ASN A 205 -15.85 3.86 -7.44
N MET A 206 -15.90 5.19 -7.41
CA MET A 206 -16.07 5.94 -6.18
C MET A 206 -17.45 5.72 -5.56
N ALA A 207 -18.50 5.59 -6.38
CA ALA A 207 -19.86 5.36 -5.89
C ALA A 207 -19.95 4.05 -5.10
N GLN A 208 -19.33 2.97 -5.59
CA GLN A 208 -19.31 1.71 -4.86
C GLN A 208 -18.58 1.83 -3.53
N LEU A 209 -17.43 2.53 -3.49
CA LEU A 209 -16.71 2.73 -2.23
C LEU A 209 -17.52 3.54 -1.22
N ALA A 210 -18.37 4.45 -1.70
CA ALA A 210 -19.27 5.24 -0.85
C ALA A 210 -20.49 4.45 -0.36
N ASP A 211 -20.93 3.46 -1.12
CA ASP A 211 -22.09 2.62 -0.81
C ASP A 211 -21.75 1.44 0.12
N GLU A 212 -20.46 1.16 0.34
CA GLU A 212 -20.05 0.11 1.27
C GLU A 212 -20.45 0.45 2.73
N PRO A 213 -20.88 -0.55 3.52
CA PRO A 213 -21.23 -0.31 4.91
C PRO A 213 -20.02 0.21 5.68
N PRO A 214 -20.21 1.12 6.67
CA PRO A 214 -19.11 1.64 7.45
C PRO A 214 -18.38 0.52 8.20
N PHE A 215 -17.07 0.43 8.01
CA PHE A 215 -16.22 -0.56 8.69
C PHE A 215 -16.23 -0.37 10.22
N VAL A 216 -16.27 0.90 10.67
CA VAL A 216 -16.31 1.27 12.10
C VAL A 216 -17.19 2.48 12.28
N THR A 217 -18.04 2.45 13.31
CA THR A 217 -18.82 3.60 13.74
C THR A 217 -18.19 4.20 14.99
N TYR A 218 -17.77 5.45 14.92
CA TYR A 218 -17.25 6.20 16.06
C TYR A 218 -18.39 7.00 16.70
N THR A 219 -18.62 6.79 18.00
CA THR A 219 -19.58 7.61 18.77
C THR A 219 -18.78 8.63 19.57
N TYR A 220 -19.03 9.90 19.29
CA TYR A 220 -18.45 10.98 20.08
C TYR A 220 -19.30 11.23 21.32
N HIS A 221 -18.74 11.00 22.49
CA HIS A 221 -19.31 11.39 23.76
C HIS A 221 -18.56 12.65 24.26
N PRO A 222 -19.11 13.85 24.10
CA PRO A 222 -18.53 15.02 24.75
C PRO A 222 -18.54 14.79 26.24
N GLU A 223 -17.38 14.87 26.89
CA GLU A 223 -17.33 14.92 28.34
C GLU A 223 -18.17 16.11 28.81
N SER A 224 -19.27 15.82 29.48
CA SER A 224 -20.05 16.88 30.15
C SER A 224 -19.17 17.43 31.29
N THR A 225 -18.56 18.57 31.05
CA THR A 225 -17.97 19.39 32.14
C THR A 225 -19.09 19.87 33.05
N SER A 226 -19.67 18.97 33.81
CA SER A 226 -20.51 19.35 34.94
C SER A 226 -19.62 19.77 36.11
N THR A 227 -19.08 20.96 36.02
CA THR A 227 -18.61 21.68 37.18
C THR A 227 -19.83 22.06 38.01
N THR A 228 -20.32 21.12 38.79
CA THR A 228 -21.27 21.42 39.85
C THR A 228 -20.49 22.14 40.93
N ASN A 229 -20.38 23.46 40.83
CA ASN A 229 -20.07 24.32 41.97
C ASN A 229 -21.22 24.22 42.94
N LYS A 230 -21.15 23.27 43.87
CA LYS A 230 -21.96 23.33 45.10
C LYS A 230 -21.37 24.40 46.01
N THR A 231 -21.74 25.64 45.79
CA THR A 231 -21.60 26.66 46.80
C THR A 231 -22.58 26.32 47.94
N ALA A 232 -22.09 25.69 48.98
CA ALA A 232 -22.82 25.56 50.21
C ALA A 232 -22.93 26.95 50.83
N VAL A 233 -24.12 27.57 50.74
CA VAL A 233 -24.49 28.72 51.54
C VAL A 233 -24.98 28.17 52.87
N ASN A 234 -24.19 28.31 53.93
CA ASN A 234 -24.61 28.17 55.30
C ASN A 234 -25.28 29.46 55.71
N SER A 235 -26.54 29.40 56.07
CA SER A 235 -27.26 30.35 56.89
C SER A 235 -27.63 29.69 58.21
#